data_efb1d0a14bdde23edeae320d90a14cb4
#
_entry.id   efb1d0a14bdde23edeae320d90a14cb4
#
_cell.length_a   1.000
_cell.length_b   1.000
_cell.length_c   1.000
_cell.angle_alpha   90.00
_cell.angle_beta   90.00
_cell.angle_gamma   90.00
#
_symmetry.space_group_name_H-M   'P 1'
#
loop_
_entity.id
_entity.type
_entity.pdbx_description
1 polymer ?
#
loop_
_entity_poly.entity_id
_entity_poly.type
_entity_poly.pdbx_seq_one_letter_code
_entity_poly.pdbx_strand_id
1 'polypeptide(L)'
;MKLLLLVLAFQFHRAEQDREIRYWLLTPESHQFRISHDFTVAKPGQKAVYSFVRKGSDVAPDSKMFNLDTGEPLFTHIIKGKEVNPNWDRVPADPESLAVQGDLSRAVGEGQSTRVRVEETYTDPVGYAMKGNELVWTRTLGRPLNFVTLPAGWMLTSVNIPAVISLDAEGRIMMRFTNIRNDEIAVTIKARKR
;
A
#
# COMPACT_ATOMS: atom_id res chain seq x y z
N MET A 1 -39.17 -1.79 41.05
CA MET A 1 -38.09 -2.69 40.57
C MET A 1 -37.60 -2.14 39.21
N LYS A 2 -36.46 -1.41 39.18
CA LYS A 2 -35.93 -0.82 37.95
C LYS A 2 -35.02 -1.87 37.30
N LEU A 3 -35.41 -2.33 36.12
CA LEU A 3 -34.60 -3.25 35.29
C LEU A 3 -33.45 -2.46 34.68
N LEU A 4 -32.24 -2.70 35.16
CA LEU A 4 -31.00 -2.12 34.58
C LEU A 4 -30.62 -2.95 33.34
N LEU A 5 -30.90 -2.41 32.14
CA LEU A 5 -30.46 -3.04 30.89
C LEU A 5 -28.95 -2.80 30.75
N LEU A 6 -28.18 -3.84 30.99
CA LEU A 6 -26.73 -3.84 30.73
C LEU A 6 -26.53 -4.00 29.23
N VAL A 7 -26.29 -2.91 28.49
CA VAL A 7 -25.88 -2.97 27.09
C VAL A 7 -24.38 -3.32 27.06
N LEU A 8 -24.08 -4.60 26.82
CA LEU A 8 -22.70 -5.02 26.49
C LEU A 8 -22.38 -4.47 25.09
N ALA A 9 -21.66 -3.37 25.04
CA ALA A 9 -21.05 -2.90 23.81
C ALA A 9 -19.89 -3.86 23.47
N PHE A 10 -20.11 -4.76 22.52
CA PHE A 10 -19.03 -5.53 21.91
C PHE A 10 -18.15 -4.56 21.12
N GLN A 11 -17.00 -4.19 21.67
CA GLN A 11 -15.99 -3.48 20.92
C GLN A 11 -15.30 -4.47 19.98
N PHE A 12 -15.65 -4.44 18.72
CA PHE A 12 -14.90 -5.16 17.68
C PHE A 12 -13.58 -4.41 17.45
N HIS A 13 -12.48 -5.00 17.92
CA HIS A 13 -11.15 -4.48 17.61
C HIS A 13 -10.86 -4.70 16.13
N ARG A 14 -10.54 -3.63 15.40
CA ARG A 14 -10.05 -3.72 14.04
C ARG A 14 -8.64 -4.32 14.02
N ALA A 15 -8.31 -5.00 12.95
CA ALA A 15 -6.92 -5.42 12.72
C ALA A 15 -6.05 -4.17 12.53
N GLU A 16 -5.01 -4.04 13.32
CA GLU A 16 -4.08 -2.90 13.28
C GLU A 16 -3.11 -2.99 12.10
N GLN A 17 -2.86 -4.20 11.58
CA GLN A 17 -1.94 -4.42 10.48
C GLN A 17 -2.62 -4.24 9.13
N ASP A 18 -1.91 -3.57 8.25
CA ASP A 18 -2.19 -3.57 6.83
C ASP A 18 -2.03 -4.98 6.26
N ARG A 19 -3.11 -5.53 5.71
CA ARG A 19 -3.17 -6.92 5.26
C ARG A 19 -3.09 -7.09 3.76
N GLU A 20 -3.42 -6.07 3.00
CA GLU A 20 -3.54 -6.14 1.56
C GLU A 20 -2.84 -4.95 0.89
N ILE A 21 -2.16 -5.23 -0.21
CA ILE A 21 -1.62 -4.21 -1.10
C ILE A 21 -1.84 -4.64 -2.54
N ARG A 22 -2.20 -3.70 -3.39
CA ARG A 22 -2.43 -3.89 -4.82
C ARG A 22 -1.46 -3.05 -5.62
N TYR A 23 -0.86 -3.66 -6.63
CA TYR A 23 0.01 -3.04 -7.61
C TYR A 23 -0.61 -3.18 -9.00
N TRP A 24 -0.76 -2.09 -9.72
CA TRP A 24 -1.12 -2.08 -11.13
C TRP A 24 0.07 -1.57 -11.92
N LEU A 25 0.73 -2.47 -12.66
CA LEU A 25 1.85 -2.09 -13.50
C LEU A 25 1.33 -1.27 -14.69
N LEU A 26 1.92 -0.11 -14.94
CA LEU A 26 1.63 0.74 -16.08
C LEU A 26 2.51 0.30 -17.26
N THR A 27 2.61 1.10 -18.33
CA THR A 27 3.50 0.77 -19.45
C THR A 27 4.94 0.66 -18.95
N PRO A 28 5.71 -0.39 -19.34
CA PRO A 28 7.05 -0.61 -18.79
C PRO A 28 8.03 0.54 -19.08
N GLU A 29 7.82 1.27 -20.17
CA GLU A 29 8.62 2.42 -20.58
C GLU A 29 8.51 3.59 -19.59
N SER A 30 7.40 3.67 -18.84
CA SER A 30 7.22 4.67 -17.78
C SER A 30 7.95 4.32 -16.48
N HIS A 31 8.34 3.05 -16.29
CA HIS A 31 8.83 2.51 -15.02
C HIS A 31 7.87 2.70 -13.85
N GLN A 32 6.59 2.92 -14.13
CA GLN A 32 5.59 3.30 -13.15
C GLN A 32 4.60 2.18 -12.85
N PHE A 33 4.15 2.16 -11.60
CA PHE A 33 3.03 1.33 -11.16
C PHE A 33 2.22 2.07 -10.08
N ARG A 34 0.92 1.86 -10.10
CA ARG A 34 0.03 2.35 -9.05
C ARG A 34 0.04 1.38 -7.89
N ILE A 35 -0.10 1.94 -6.68
CA ILE A 35 -0.25 1.19 -5.44
C ILE A 35 -1.54 1.64 -4.78
N SER A 36 -2.29 0.69 -4.23
CA SER A 36 -3.36 0.98 -3.28
C SER A 36 -3.23 0.04 -2.08
N HIS A 37 -3.23 0.61 -0.88
CA HIS A 37 -3.23 -0.18 0.34
C HIS A 37 -4.03 0.50 1.45
N ASP A 38 -4.63 -0.32 2.30
CA ASP A 38 -5.42 0.11 3.43
C ASP A 38 -4.69 -0.22 4.72
N PHE A 39 -4.69 0.70 5.68
CA PHE A 39 -4.17 0.44 7.01
C PHE A 39 -5.02 1.09 8.11
N THR A 40 -4.87 0.60 9.33
CA THR A 40 -5.61 1.08 10.49
C THR A 40 -4.72 1.95 11.35
N VAL A 41 -5.22 3.13 11.70
CA VAL A 41 -4.60 4.08 12.59
C VAL A 41 -5.34 4.02 13.93
N ALA A 42 -4.67 3.61 14.99
CA ALA A 42 -5.30 3.37 16.30
C ALA A 42 -4.60 4.08 17.47
N LYS A 43 -3.50 4.80 17.20
CA LYS A 43 -2.72 5.45 18.26
C LYS A 43 -3.44 6.71 18.76
N PRO A 44 -3.81 6.80 20.05
CA PRO A 44 -4.47 7.96 20.58
C PRO A 44 -3.67 9.26 20.38
N GLY A 45 -4.36 10.31 19.97
CA GLY A 45 -3.76 11.61 19.68
C GLY A 45 -3.12 11.73 18.30
N GLN A 46 -3.02 10.65 17.51
CA GLN A 46 -2.44 10.70 16.17
C GLN A 46 -3.30 11.58 15.24
N LYS A 47 -2.63 12.51 14.53
CA LYS A 47 -3.27 13.49 13.62
C LYS A 47 -2.82 13.35 12.18
N ALA A 48 -1.81 12.53 11.91
CA ALA A 48 -1.33 12.27 10.56
C ALA A 48 -0.93 10.82 10.38
N VAL A 49 -0.90 10.38 9.12
CA VAL A 49 -0.47 9.07 8.68
C VAL A 49 0.63 9.22 7.63
N TYR A 50 1.49 8.22 7.51
CA TYR A 50 2.65 8.28 6.63
C TYR A 50 2.71 7.04 5.74
N SER A 51 2.94 7.27 4.44
CA SER A 51 3.33 6.23 3.49
C SER A 51 4.78 6.47 3.07
N PHE A 52 5.68 5.57 3.46
CA PHE A 52 7.12 5.72 3.21
C PHE A 52 7.47 5.28 1.80
N VAL A 53 8.17 6.16 1.07
CA VAL A 53 8.68 5.85 -0.27
C VAL A 53 9.93 4.98 -0.14
N ARG A 54 9.93 3.87 -0.86
CA ARG A 54 11.07 2.94 -0.85
C ARG A 54 12.30 3.61 -1.50
N LYS A 55 13.46 3.39 -0.92
CA LYS A 55 14.74 3.89 -1.46
C LYS A 55 14.92 3.45 -2.92
N GLY A 56 15.28 4.41 -3.78
CA GLY A 56 15.45 4.19 -5.22
C GLY A 56 14.17 4.29 -6.03
N SER A 57 13.01 4.50 -5.38
CA SER A 57 11.75 4.85 -6.04
C SER A 57 11.44 6.33 -5.85
N ASP A 58 10.63 6.86 -6.74
CA ASP A 58 10.01 8.18 -6.64
C ASP A 58 8.49 8.04 -6.52
N VAL A 59 7.82 9.00 -5.93
CA VAL A 59 6.36 9.04 -5.79
C VAL A 59 5.80 10.26 -6.49
N ALA A 60 4.74 10.05 -7.27
CA ALA A 60 4.07 11.16 -7.95
C ALA A 60 3.38 12.10 -6.95
N PRO A 61 3.36 13.42 -7.24
CA PRO A 61 2.78 14.42 -6.34
C PRO A 61 1.25 14.33 -6.21
N ASP A 62 0.59 13.53 -7.06
CA ASP A 62 -0.85 13.29 -7.05
C ASP A 62 -1.30 12.17 -6.11
N SER A 63 -0.44 11.77 -5.18
CA SER A 63 -0.76 10.78 -4.13
C SER A 63 -2.00 11.19 -3.35
N LYS A 64 -2.88 10.23 -3.09
CA LYS A 64 -4.16 10.45 -2.42
C LYS A 64 -4.29 9.55 -1.21
N MET A 65 -4.90 10.10 -0.18
CA MET A 65 -5.35 9.31 0.98
C MET A 65 -6.82 9.59 1.27
N PHE A 66 -7.50 8.58 1.77
CA PHE A 66 -8.93 8.66 2.11
C PHE A 66 -9.18 8.06 3.47
N ASN A 67 -10.00 8.71 4.24
CA ASN A 67 -10.60 8.11 5.42
C ASN A 67 -11.69 7.14 4.95
N LEU A 68 -11.49 5.84 5.12
CA LEU A 68 -12.46 4.83 4.66
C LEU A 68 -13.71 4.72 5.55
N ASP A 69 -13.67 5.28 6.76
CA ASP A 69 -14.83 5.28 7.64
C ASP A 69 -15.83 6.38 7.24
N THR A 70 -15.34 7.48 6.67
CA THR A 70 -16.17 8.62 6.24
C THR A 70 -16.26 8.80 4.73
N GLY A 71 -15.30 8.23 3.97
CA GLY A 71 -15.13 8.45 2.53
C GLY A 71 -14.44 9.77 2.18
N GLU A 72 -14.04 10.56 3.16
CA GLU A 72 -13.44 11.89 2.93
C GLU A 72 -11.98 11.77 2.47
N PRO A 73 -11.53 12.59 1.50
CA PRO A 73 -10.14 12.72 1.17
C PRO A 73 -9.38 13.40 2.32
N LEU A 74 -8.15 12.95 2.56
CA LEU A 74 -7.22 13.61 3.46
C LEU A 74 -6.41 14.65 2.68
N PHE A 75 -6.01 15.74 3.34
CA PHE A 75 -4.98 16.62 2.80
C PHE A 75 -3.65 15.86 2.78
N THR A 76 -3.03 15.77 1.61
CA THR A 76 -1.79 15.02 1.40
C THR A 76 -0.67 15.92 0.90
N HIS A 77 0.55 15.67 1.38
CA HIS A 77 1.76 16.34 0.92
C HIS A 77 2.99 15.45 1.10
N ILE A 78 4.02 15.69 0.31
CA ILE A 78 5.28 14.96 0.41
C ILE A 78 6.17 15.65 1.44
N ILE A 79 6.71 14.86 2.37
CA ILE A 79 7.65 15.30 3.40
C ILE A 79 8.96 14.50 3.34
N LYS A 80 9.97 14.97 4.05
CA LYS A 80 11.20 14.21 4.29
C LYS A 80 11.09 13.38 5.58
N GLY A 81 11.87 12.32 5.67
CA GLY A 81 11.87 11.40 6.81
C GLY A 81 12.13 12.10 8.17
N LYS A 82 12.94 13.16 8.19
CA LYS A 82 13.19 13.98 9.38
C LYS A 82 11.98 14.76 9.90
N GLU A 83 10.95 14.92 9.08
CA GLU A 83 9.71 15.64 9.41
C GLU A 83 8.62 14.70 9.97
N VAL A 84 8.85 13.37 9.93
CA VAL A 84 7.96 12.38 10.50
C VAL A 84 7.89 12.54 12.01
N ASN A 85 6.67 12.62 12.54
CA ASN A 85 6.49 12.72 13.99
C ASN A 85 6.78 11.35 14.67
N PRO A 86 7.81 11.24 15.51
CA PRO A 86 8.20 9.98 16.15
C PRO A 86 7.13 9.44 17.13
N ASN A 87 6.20 10.29 17.54
CA ASN A 87 5.08 9.85 18.38
C ASN A 87 4.02 9.11 17.58
N TRP A 88 3.99 9.22 16.25
CA TRP A 88 2.93 8.64 15.42
C TRP A 88 3.41 7.48 14.55
N ASP A 89 4.67 7.50 14.11
CA ASP A 89 5.26 6.42 13.32
C ASP A 89 6.77 6.33 13.53
N ARG A 90 7.38 5.29 12.98
CA ARG A 90 8.83 5.10 13.01
C ARG A 90 9.51 6.11 12.08
N VAL A 91 10.41 6.92 12.64
CA VAL A 91 11.26 7.80 11.83
C VAL A 91 12.20 6.95 10.97
N PRO A 92 12.27 7.18 9.65
CA PRO A 92 13.20 6.48 8.78
C PRO A 92 14.65 6.71 9.19
N ALA A 93 15.52 5.71 8.98
CA ALA A 93 16.95 5.83 9.25
C ALA A 93 17.64 6.88 8.34
N ASP A 94 17.12 7.06 7.10
CA ASP A 94 17.57 8.11 6.19
C ASP A 94 16.65 9.34 6.36
N PRO A 95 17.16 10.44 6.93
CA PRO A 95 16.37 11.66 7.17
C PRO A 95 15.89 12.36 5.88
N GLU A 96 16.53 12.08 4.75
CA GLU A 96 16.17 12.65 3.44
C GLU A 96 15.24 11.73 2.63
N SER A 97 14.90 10.54 3.16
CA SER A 97 13.90 9.67 2.52
C SER A 97 12.55 10.38 2.42
N LEU A 98 11.79 10.07 1.38
CA LEU A 98 10.48 10.67 1.16
C LEU A 98 9.38 9.87 1.88
N ALA A 99 8.36 10.59 2.32
CA ALA A 99 7.10 10.01 2.77
C ALA A 99 5.93 10.88 2.27
N VAL A 100 4.81 10.26 1.97
CA VAL A 100 3.54 10.97 1.78
C VAL A 100 2.85 11.05 3.13
N GLN A 101 2.59 12.24 3.62
CA GLN A 101 1.80 12.49 4.81
C GLN A 101 0.35 12.75 4.43
N GLY A 102 -0.59 12.15 5.14
CA GLY A 102 -2.01 12.46 5.10
C GLY A 102 -2.51 12.98 6.44
N ASP A 103 -3.13 14.15 6.46
CA ASP A 103 -3.61 14.77 7.68
C ASP A 103 -5.02 14.28 8.00
N LEU A 104 -5.22 13.72 9.20
CA LEU A 104 -6.53 13.32 9.69
C LEU A 104 -7.32 14.59 10.08
N SER A 105 -8.60 14.65 9.70
CA SER A 105 -9.49 15.76 10.03
C SER A 105 -9.68 15.94 11.56
N ARG A 106 -9.47 14.86 12.31
CA ARG A 106 -9.47 14.86 13.79
C ARG A 106 -8.45 13.86 14.33
N ALA A 107 -7.93 14.13 15.51
CA ALA A 107 -7.06 13.19 16.21
C ALA A 107 -7.80 11.87 16.51
N VAL A 108 -7.08 10.75 16.46
CA VAL A 108 -7.61 9.46 16.92
C VAL A 108 -7.89 9.53 18.42
N GLY A 109 -9.10 9.20 18.83
CA GLY A 109 -9.51 9.17 20.24
C GLY A 109 -9.00 7.93 20.98
N GLU A 110 -9.07 7.97 22.31
CA GLU A 110 -8.78 6.82 23.16
C GLU A 110 -9.72 5.65 22.82
N GLY A 111 -9.15 4.45 22.60
CA GLY A 111 -9.91 3.25 22.21
C GLY A 111 -10.56 3.32 20.82
N GLN A 112 -10.25 4.36 20.02
CA GLN A 112 -10.77 4.53 18.68
C GLN A 112 -9.72 4.14 17.61
N SER A 113 -10.20 3.93 16.39
CA SER A 113 -9.34 3.72 15.22
C SER A 113 -9.98 4.33 13.98
N THR A 114 -9.17 4.70 13.03
CA THR A 114 -9.57 5.16 11.70
C THR A 114 -8.91 4.30 10.65
N ARG A 115 -9.64 3.90 9.61
CA ARG A 115 -9.09 3.18 8.47
C ARG A 115 -8.78 4.14 7.34
N VAL A 116 -7.58 4.06 6.82
CA VAL A 116 -7.07 4.94 5.76
C VAL A 116 -6.68 4.11 4.55
N ARG A 117 -7.07 4.55 3.36
CA ARG A 117 -6.55 4.07 2.07
C ARG A 117 -5.53 5.04 1.53
N VAL A 118 -4.43 4.51 1.04
CA VAL A 118 -3.41 5.23 0.29
C VAL A 118 -3.45 4.80 -1.17
N GLU A 119 -3.43 5.76 -2.07
CA GLU A 119 -3.30 5.56 -3.52
C GLU A 119 -2.14 6.40 -4.04
N GLU A 120 -1.15 5.74 -4.61
CA GLU A 120 0.12 6.35 -5.04
C GLU A 120 0.55 5.80 -6.39
N THR A 121 1.28 6.62 -7.16
CA THR A 121 2.00 6.18 -8.35
C THR A 121 3.49 6.30 -8.10
N TYR A 122 4.18 5.16 -8.15
CA TYR A 122 5.63 5.08 -7.98
C TYR A 122 6.33 4.96 -9.32
N THR A 123 7.48 5.62 -9.44
CA THR A 123 8.46 5.41 -10.51
C THR A 123 9.64 4.65 -9.92
N ASP A 124 9.95 3.47 -10.47
CA ASP A 124 11.02 2.60 -9.98
C ASP A 124 11.77 1.97 -11.17
N PRO A 125 12.71 2.69 -11.80
CA PRO A 125 13.41 2.21 -13.00
C PRO A 125 14.34 1.02 -12.74
N VAL A 126 14.69 0.77 -11.47
CA VAL A 126 15.51 -0.38 -11.07
C VAL A 126 14.66 -1.64 -10.94
N GLY A 127 13.52 -1.50 -10.26
CA GLY A 127 12.62 -2.61 -9.98
C GLY A 127 11.59 -2.89 -11.07
N TYR A 128 11.37 -1.96 -12.01
CA TYR A 128 10.40 -2.11 -13.09
C TYR A 128 10.94 -1.56 -14.42
N ALA A 129 11.28 -2.44 -15.34
CA ALA A 129 11.86 -2.06 -16.64
C ALA A 129 11.67 -3.12 -17.71
N MET A 130 11.89 -2.74 -18.97
CA MET A 130 12.13 -3.65 -20.08
C MET A 130 13.55 -4.23 -19.99
N LYS A 131 13.67 -5.54 -20.14
CA LYS A 131 14.95 -6.25 -20.35
C LYS A 131 14.86 -7.06 -21.64
N GLY A 132 15.43 -6.53 -22.70
CA GLY A 132 15.19 -7.03 -24.06
C GLY A 132 13.72 -6.86 -24.43
N ASN A 133 13.04 -7.94 -24.80
CA ASN A 133 11.61 -7.95 -25.14
C ASN A 133 10.68 -8.38 -23.99
N GLU A 134 11.21 -8.44 -22.77
CA GLU A 134 10.44 -8.78 -21.57
C GLU A 134 10.31 -7.59 -20.63
N LEU A 135 9.11 -7.35 -20.16
CA LEU A 135 8.83 -6.62 -18.94
C LEU A 135 9.39 -7.42 -17.76
N VAL A 136 10.15 -6.78 -16.89
CA VAL A 136 10.63 -7.38 -15.64
C VAL A 136 10.21 -6.46 -14.48
N TRP A 137 9.48 -7.02 -13.51
CA TRP A 137 9.15 -6.33 -12.28
C TRP A 137 9.69 -7.15 -11.10
N THR A 138 10.48 -6.49 -10.25
CA THR A 138 11.13 -7.11 -9.08
C THR A 138 10.84 -6.28 -7.85
N ARG A 139 10.30 -6.91 -6.80
CA ARG A 139 10.00 -6.22 -5.54
C ARG A 139 9.95 -7.21 -4.38
N THR A 140 10.26 -6.73 -3.18
CA THR A 140 9.98 -7.46 -1.94
C THR A 140 8.58 -7.10 -1.44
N LEU A 141 7.81 -8.11 -1.06
CA LEU A 141 6.41 -8.00 -0.64
C LEU A 141 6.28 -8.44 0.82
N GLY A 142 5.90 -7.51 1.69
CA GLY A 142 5.82 -7.74 3.14
C GLY A 142 4.39 -7.92 3.67
N ARG A 143 3.35 -7.71 2.84
CA ARG A 143 1.96 -7.87 3.30
C ARG A 143 1.50 -9.33 3.21
N PRO A 144 0.54 -9.76 4.04
CA PRO A 144 -0.06 -11.10 3.91
C PRO A 144 -0.67 -11.36 2.54
N LEU A 145 -1.35 -10.37 1.95
CA LEU A 145 -1.96 -10.46 0.63
C LEU A 145 -1.40 -9.38 -0.29
N ASN A 146 -0.87 -9.79 -1.42
CA ASN A 146 -0.30 -8.89 -2.42
C ASN A 146 -0.88 -9.24 -3.79
N PHE A 147 -1.38 -8.23 -4.51
CA PHE A 147 -1.91 -8.39 -5.86
C PHE A 147 -1.05 -7.59 -6.83
N VAL A 148 -0.68 -8.21 -7.94
CA VAL A 148 0.06 -7.54 -9.03
C VAL A 148 -0.68 -7.78 -10.33
N THR A 149 -1.11 -6.68 -10.97
CA THR A 149 -1.82 -6.71 -12.25
C THR A 149 -0.90 -6.22 -13.35
N LEU A 150 -0.74 -7.03 -14.41
CA LEU A 150 0.05 -6.68 -15.59
C LEU A 150 -0.65 -5.57 -16.41
N PRO A 151 0.10 -4.81 -17.22
CA PRO A 151 -0.51 -3.89 -18.18
C PRO A 151 -1.38 -4.65 -19.21
N ALA A 152 -2.34 -3.98 -19.79
CA ALA A 152 -3.19 -4.56 -20.84
C ALA A 152 -2.33 -5.03 -22.03
N GLY A 153 -2.67 -6.19 -22.59
CA GLY A 153 -1.97 -6.78 -23.73
C GLY A 153 -0.64 -7.48 -23.39
N TRP A 154 -0.34 -7.69 -22.11
CA TRP A 154 0.85 -8.43 -21.67
C TRP A 154 0.48 -9.84 -21.19
N MET A 155 1.35 -10.80 -21.48
CA MET A 155 1.24 -12.20 -21.03
C MET A 155 2.35 -12.53 -20.05
N LEU A 156 1.99 -13.15 -18.93
CA LEU A 156 2.95 -13.69 -17.97
C LEU A 156 3.81 -14.77 -18.62
N THR A 157 5.14 -14.63 -18.54
CA THR A 157 6.10 -15.65 -19.01
C THR A 157 6.76 -16.38 -17.85
N SER A 158 6.96 -15.71 -16.72
CA SER A 158 7.58 -16.30 -15.54
C SER A 158 7.24 -15.54 -14.28
N VAL A 159 7.15 -16.28 -13.18
CA VAL A 159 7.17 -15.78 -11.80
C VAL A 159 8.01 -16.72 -10.96
N ASN A 160 8.85 -16.16 -10.07
CA ASN A 160 9.83 -16.95 -9.31
C ASN A 160 9.27 -17.63 -8.05
N ILE A 161 8.06 -17.31 -7.64
CA ILE A 161 7.39 -17.92 -6.49
C ILE A 161 5.94 -18.29 -6.84
N PRO A 162 5.31 -19.24 -6.12
CA PRO A 162 3.92 -19.61 -6.38
C PRO A 162 2.95 -18.42 -6.25
N ALA A 163 2.02 -18.32 -7.19
CA ALA A 163 0.96 -17.33 -7.20
C ALA A 163 -0.36 -17.92 -7.72
N VAL A 164 -1.48 -17.39 -7.26
CA VAL A 164 -2.78 -17.64 -7.91
C VAL A 164 -2.93 -16.63 -9.04
N ILE A 165 -3.14 -17.14 -10.26
CA ILE A 165 -3.27 -16.33 -11.48
C ILE A 165 -4.75 -16.27 -11.85
N SER A 166 -5.24 -15.07 -12.13
CA SER A 166 -6.61 -14.82 -12.59
C SER A 166 -6.63 -13.66 -13.60
N LEU A 167 -7.80 -13.39 -14.14
CA LEU A 167 -8.04 -12.16 -14.90
C LEU A 167 -8.82 -11.18 -14.03
N ASP A 168 -8.53 -9.90 -14.17
CA ASP A 168 -9.37 -8.85 -13.63
C ASP A 168 -10.59 -8.55 -14.57
N ALA A 169 -11.42 -7.58 -14.18
CA ALA A 169 -12.62 -7.24 -14.94
C ALA A 169 -12.32 -6.72 -16.37
N GLU A 170 -11.11 -6.19 -16.60
CA GLU A 170 -10.63 -5.69 -17.88
C GLU A 170 -9.83 -6.76 -18.67
N GLY A 171 -9.81 -8.00 -18.20
CA GLY A 171 -9.11 -9.11 -18.85
C GLY A 171 -7.59 -9.06 -18.72
N ARG A 172 -7.04 -8.27 -17.78
CA ARG A 172 -5.61 -8.22 -17.48
C ARG A 172 -5.22 -9.36 -16.54
N ILE A 173 -4.02 -9.88 -16.70
CA ILE A 173 -3.48 -10.91 -15.81
C ILE A 173 -3.20 -10.29 -14.44
N MET A 174 -3.84 -10.86 -13.41
CA MET A 174 -3.64 -10.53 -12.01
C MET A 174 -3.05 -11.73 -11.28
N MET A 175 -1.97 -11.49 -10.53
CA MET A 175 -1.31 -12.47 -9.68
C MET A 175 -1.58 -12.12 -8.22
N ARG A 176 -2.00 -13.12 -7.43
CA ARG A 176 -2.12 -13.00 -5.97
C ARG A 176 -1.04 -13.82 -5.30
N PHE A 177 -0.25 -13.14 -4.47
CA PHE A 177 0.77 -13.74 -3.63
C PHE A 177 0.30 -13.73 -2.18
N THR A 178 0.41 -14.86 -1.50
CA THR A 178 0.10 -14.98 -0.08
C THR A 178 1.42 -15.15 0.69
N ASN A 179 1.71 -14.20 1.56
CA ASN A 179 2.84 -14.28 2.49
C ASN A 179 2.29 -14.60 3.88
N ILE A 180 2.51 -15.82 4.34
CA ILE A 180 2.10 -16.27 5.68
C ILE A 180 3.19 -16.07 6.74
N ARG A 181 4.33 -15.50 6.34
CA ARG A 181 5.50 -15.27 7.18
C ARG A 181 5.51 -13.83 7.69
N ASN A 182 6.31 -13.56 8.70
CA ASN A 182 6.52 -12.22 9.25
C ASN A 182 7.70 -11.46 8.61
N ASP A 183 8.15 -11.92 7.42
CA ASP A 183 9.24 -11.32 6.66
C ASP A 183 8.77 -10.91 5.26
N GLU A 184 9.66 -10.32 4.49
CA GLU A 184 9.42 -9.98 3.09
C GLU A 184 9.75 -11.16 2.16
N ILE A 185 8.94 -11.36 1.12
CA ILE A 185 9.19 -12.30 0.03
C ILE A 185 9.68 -11.56 -1.21
N ALA A 186 10.79 -12.01 -1.81
CA ALA A 186 11.32 -11.44 -3.04
C ALA A 186 10.57 -12.01 -4.25
N VAL A 187 9.89 -11.15 -4.99
CA VAL A 187 9.11 -11.53 -6.18
C VAL A 187 9.77 -10.95 -7.42
N THR A 188 9.89 -11.78 -8.46
CA THR A 188 10.25 -11.36 -9.81
C THR A 188 9.20 -11.88 -10.79
N ILE A 189 8.60 -10.97 -11.52
CA ILE A 189 7.61 -11.22 -12.57
C ILE A 189 8.22 -10.87 -13.92
N LYS A 190 8.04 -11.75 -14.90
CA LYS A 190 8.38 -11.47 -16.30
C LYS A 190 7.16 -11.64 -17.17
N ALA A 191 7.03 -10.78 -18.17
CA ALA A 191 5.93 -10.81 -19.11
C ALA A 191 6.38 -10.33 -20.49
N ARG A 192 5.66 -10.77 -21.53
CA ARG A 192 5.86 -10.31 -22.92
C ARG A 192 4.57 -9.70 -23.46
N LYS A 193 4.71 -8.75 -24.35
CA LYS A 193 3.58 -8.21 -25.10
C LYS A 193 2.99 -9.30 -26.02
N ARG A 194 1.67 -9.35 -26.11
CA ARG A 194 0.94 -10.23 -27.05
C ARG A 194 1.16 -9.78 -28.47
#